data_7f49e4a4dd1fd3b42c5e1a3d430f6345
#
_entry.id   7f49e4a4dd1fd3b42c5e1a3d430f6345
#
_cell.length_a   1.000
_cell.length_b   1.000
_cell.length_c   1.000
_cell.angle_alpha   90.00
_cell.angle_beta   90.00
_cell.angle_gamma   90.00
#
_symmetry.space_group_name_H-M   'P 1'
#
loop_
_entity.id
_entity.type
_entity.pdbx_description
1 polymer ?
#
loop_
_entity_poly.entity_id
_entity_poly.type
_entity_poly.pdbx_seq_one_letter_code
_entity_poly.pdbx_strand_id
1 'polypeptide(L)'
;MFRPLTTIFLATLCLHLPAAQGESVPEEKTDVIPIAKIPDISPAKPGQFDRAFRRGVDFLLKTQNKDGSWGDHRVIGTWNILCPYPDGPLTFKTASTALCIAGLNASPLHHEPAVQEAMTRAEDYLIRTMPHLKRGDALCVYNTWAHTYVLDAMSMRAARLAPDSLRYRELKECARSQVKKLNELASAMGGWGYLT
;
A
#
# COMPACT_ATOMS: atom_id res chain seq x y z
N MET A 1 15.49 -71.41 -7.22
CA MET A 1 16.66 -70.92 -6.48
C MET A 1 16.18 -69.73 -5.63
N PHE A 2 15.77 -70.04 -4.39
CA PHE A 2 15.16 -69.08 -3.45
C PHE A 2 16.27 -68.41 -2.61
N ARG A 3 16.23 -67.09 -2.51
CA ARG A 3 17.04 -66.33 -1.55
C ARG A 3 16.13 -65.85 -0.41
N PRO A 4 16.56 -65.92 0.86
CA PRO A 4 15.74 -65.61 2.00
C PRO A 4 15.71 -64.10 2.29
N LEU A 5 14.54 -63.64 2.75
CA LEU A 5 14.31 -62.29 3.32
C LEU A 5 15.08 -62.17 4.66
N THR A 6 15.90 -61.17 4.76
CA THR A 6 16.51 -60.76 6.02
C THR A 6 15.60 -59.78 6.74
N THR A 7 14.97 -60.25 7.81
CA THR A 7 14.12 -59.44 8.70
C THR A 7 14.99 -58.58 9.59
N ILE A 8 14.97 -57.26 9.40
CA ILE A 8 15.65 -56.32 10.30
C ILE A 8 14.70 -55.98 11.44
N PHE A 9 15.05 -56.44 12.64
CA PHE A 9 14.40 -56.06 13.91
C PHE A 9 14.81 -54.59 14.26
N LEU A 10 13.86 -53.69 14.18
CA LEU A 10 14.03 -52.32 14.70
C LEU A 10 13.69 -52.33 16.19
N ALA A 11 14.70 -52.31 17.03
CA ALA A 11 14.53 -52.15 18.48
C ALA A 11 14.11 -50.72 18.79
N THR A 12 12.88 -50.55 19.21
CA THR A 12 12.35 -49.27 19.68
C THR A 12 12.91 -48.95 21.06
N LEU A 13 13.93 -48.11 21.13
CA LEU A 13 14.48 -47.58 22.36
C LEU A 13 13.53 -46.45 22.87
N CYS A 14 12.63 -46.79 23.79
CA CYS A 14 11.87 -45.80 24.55
C CYS A 14 12.76 -45.07 25.53
N LEU A 15 13.25 -43.90 25.12
CA LEU A 15 13.88 -42.93 26.04
C LEU A 15 12.77 -42.29 26.89
N HIS A 16 12.72 -42.67 28.16
CA HIS A 16 11.95 -41.95 29.18
C HIS A 16 12.58 -40.57 29.39
N LEU A 17 12.03 -39.53 28.77
CA LEU A 17 12.31 -38.15 29.15
C LEU A 17 11.57 -37.85 30.45
N PRO A 18 12.23 -37.33 31.50
CA PRO A 18 11.53 -36.86 32.68
C PRO A 18 10.59 -35.71 32.29
N ALA A 19 9.34 -35.80 32.76
CA ALA A 19 8.36 -34.74 32.61
C ALA A 19 8.96 -33.44 33.16
N ALA A 20 9.18 -32.46 32.31
CA ALA A 20 9.54 -31.11 32.74
C ALA A 20 8.41 -30.61 33.65
N GLN A 21 8.74 -30.38 34.93
CA GLN A 21 7.85 -29.68 35.83
C GLN A 21 7.60 -28.31 35.22
N GLY A 22 6.35 -28.02 34.84
CA GLY A 22 5.96 -26.74 34.31
C GLY A 22 6.23 -25.64 35.35
N GLU A 23 7.27 -24.85 35.10
CA GLU A 23 7.37 -23.55 35.73
C GLU A 23 6.12 -22.75 35.30
N SER A 24 5.31 -22.36 36.27
CA SER A 24 4.17 -21.48 36.05
C SER A 24 4.72 -20.18 35.43
N VAL A 25 4.41 -19.96 34.16
CA VAL A 25 4.67 -18.67 33.52
C VAL A 25 3.99 -17.59 34.40
N PRO A 26 4.72 -16.57 34.84
CA PRO A 26 4.12 -15.49 35.59
C PRO A 26 3.00 -14.89 34.74
N GLU A 27 1.81 -14.78 35.31
CA GLU A 27 0.67 -14.11 34.70
C GLU A 27 1.07 -12.64 34.51
N GLU A 28 1.50 -12.30 33.32
CA GLU A 28 1.82 -10.93 32.93
C GLU A 28 0.52 -10.13 33.07
N LYS A 29 0.44 -9.31 34.13
CA LYS A 29 -0.65 -8.36 34.29
C LYS A 29 -0.61 -7.45 33.05
N THR A 30 -1.41 -7.79 32.06
CA THR A 30 -1.72 -6.88 30.97
C THR A 30 -2.39 -5.66 31.60
N ASP A 31 -1.61 -4.60 31.79
CA ASP A 31 -2.16 -3.29 32.06
C ASP A 31 -3.09 -2.95 30.90
N VAL A 32 -4.38 -3.18 31.12
CA VAL A 32 -5.42 -2.78 30.16
C VAL A 32 -5.30 -1.27 30.04
N ILE A 33 -4.66 -0.81 28.95
CA ILE A 33 -4.62 0.61 28.63
C ILE A 33 -6.08 1.07 28.62
N PRO A 34 -6.50 1.98 29.52
CA PRO A 34 -7.88 2.42 29.54
C PRO A 34 -8.22 2.98 28.16
N ILE A 35 -9.18 2.36 27.50
CA ILE A 35 -9.70 2.86 26.22
C ILE A 35 -10.11 4.30 26.47
N ALA A 36 -9.38 5.23 25.88
CA ALA A 36 -9.68 6.65 26.01
C ALA A 36 -11.16 6.83 25.67
N LYS A 37 -11.92 7.45 26.58
CA LYS A 37 -13.34 7.67 26.43
C LYS A 37 -13.55 8.32 25.06
N ILE A 38 -14.20 7.61 24.12
CA ILE A 38 -14.47 8.16 22.78
C ILE A 38 -15.20 9.49 23.02
N PRO A 39 -14.65 10.62 22.57
CA PRO A 39 -15.31 11.90 22.78
C PRO A 39 -16.71 11.84 22.15
N ASP A 40 -17.67 12.44 22.82
CA ASP A 40 -19.03 12.51 22.34
C ASP A 40 -19.04 13.19 20.97
N ILE A 41 -19.29 12.39 19.90
CA ILE A 41 -19.23 12.87 18.54
C ILE A 41 -20.57 13.55 18.24
N SER A 42 -20.64 14.84 18.52
CA SER A 42 -21.78 15.65 18.11
C SER A 42 -21.91 15.69 16.59
N PRO A 43 -23.12 15.64 16.03
CA PRO A 43 -23.33 15.79 14.60
C PRO A 43 -22.65 17.04 14.04
N ALA A 44 -22.06 16.92 12.84
CA ALA A 44 -21.37 18.05 12.22
C ALA A 44 -22.34 19.24 12.00
N LYS A 45 -21.90 20.44 12.36
CA LYS A 45 -22.67 21.67 12.13
C LYS A 45 -22.71 21.98 10.62
N PRO A 46 -23.76 22.66 10.13
CA PRO A 46 -23.83 23.11 8.75
C PRO A 46 -22.56 23.82 8.28
N GLY A 47 -22.07 23.49 7.10
CA GLY A 47 -20.82 24.00 6.52
C GLY A 47 -19.50 23.51 7.17
N GLN A 48 -19.56 22.66 8.17
CA GLN A 48 -18.34 22.11 8.81
C GLN A 48 -17.60 21.16 7.85
N PHE A 49 -18.32 20.36 7.08
CA PHE A 49 -17.73 19.49 6.04
C PHE A 49 -17.06 20.31 4.94
N ASP A 50 -17.74 21.35 4.44
CA ASP A 50 -17.17 22.20 3.38
C ASP A 50 -15.87 22.86 3.82
N ARG A 51 -15.83 23.37 5.06
CA ARG A 51 -14.59 23.91 5.63
C ARG A 51 -13.50 22.86 5.80
N ALA A 52 -13.87 21.62 6.15
CA ALA A 52 -12.90 20.53 6.27
C ALA A 52 -12.32 20.13 4.91
N PHE A 53 -13.17 19.98 3.90
CA PHE A 53 -12.73 19.74 2.52
C PHE A 53 -11.82 20.85 2.02
N ARG A 54 -12.22 22.13 2.19
CA ARG A 54 -11.38 23.26 1.79
C ARG A 54 -10.00 23.20 2.42
N ARG A 55 -9.90 23.01 3.76
CA ARG A 55 -8.61 22.88 4.44
C ARG A 55 -7.77 21.70 3.93
N GLY A 56 -8.41 20.56 3.65
CA GLY A 56 -7.73 19.39 3.11
C GLY A 56 -7.19 19.64 1.70
N VAL A 57 -7.98 20.24 0.83
CA VAL A 57 -7.55 20.61 -0.52
C VAL A 57 -6.44 21.65 -0.48
N ASP A 58 -6.59 22.72 0.31
CA ASP A 58 -5.57 23.77 0.44
C ASP A 58 -4.23 23.19 0.97
N PHE A 59 -4.29 22.23 1.91
CA PHE A 59 -3.12 21.52 2.40
C PHE A 59 -2.43 20.74 1.27
N LEU A 60 -3.17 19.96 0.48
CA LEU A 60 -2.62 19.21 -0.63
C LEU A 60 -2.03 20.13 -1.69
N LEU A 61 -2.72 21.20 -2.08
CA LEU A 61 -2.19 22.18 -3.05
C LEU A 61 -0.88 22.82 -2.57
N LYS A 62 -0.79 23.16 -1.28
CA LYS A 62 0.38 23.78 -0.67
C LYS A 62 1.57 22.81 -0.53
N THR A 63 1.30 21.53 -0.31
CA THR A 63 2.35 20.52 0.00
C THR A 63 2.77 19.68 -1.19
N GLN A 64 2.23 19.95 -2.39
CA GLN A 64 2.65 19.25 -3.60
C GLN A 64 4.11 19.56 -3.91
N ASN A 65 4.89 18.52 -4.19
CA ASN A 65 6.28 18.64 -4.59
C ASN A 65 6.41 19.27 -5.99
N LYS A 66 7.58 19.84 -6.30
CA LYS A 66 7.87 20.43 -7.62
C LYS A 66 7.76 19.42 -8.77
N ASP A 67 8.00 18.15 -8.51
CA ASP A 67 7.89 17.06 -9.50
C ASP A 67 6.45 16.58 -9.73
N GLY A 68 5.47 17.16 -9.02
CA GLY A 68 4.05 16.83 -9.08
C GLY A 68 3.60 15.80 -8.06
N SER A 69 4.51 15.17 -7.32
CA SER A 69 4.18 14.14 -6.33
C SER A 69 3.76 14.70 -4.97
N TRP A 70 3.28 13.81 -4.10
CA TRP A 70 3.17 14.05 -2.66
C TRP A 70 3.99 13.02 -1.88
N GLY A 71 4.41 13.41 -0.69
CA GLY A 71 5.26 12.59 0.16
C GLY A 71 6.75 12.71 -0.15
N ASP A 72 7.54 12.02 0.64
CA ASP A 72 9.00 12.00 0.54
C ASP A 72 9.49 10.57 0.34
N HIS A 73 10.55 10.40 -0.41
CA HIS A 73 11.23 9.12 -0.60
C HIS A 73 12.55 9.04 0.17
N ARG A 74 12.87 10.06 0.95
CA ARG A 74 14.08 10.05 1.79
C ARG A 74 13.87 9.11 2.98
N VAL A 75 14.92 8.36 3.27
CA VAL A 75 14.97 7.54 4.48
C VAL A 75 15.17 8.46 5.68
N ILE A 76 14.21 8.49 6.59
CA ILE A 76 14.30 9.23 7.85
C ILE A 76 14.39 8.21 8.99
N GLY A 77 15.59 8.09 9.60
CA GLY A 77 15.83 7.23 10.76
C GLY A 77 16.14 5.77 10.44
N THR A 78 16.20 4.94 11.49
CA THR A 78 16.67 3.54 11.44
C THR A 78 15.55 2.52 11.16
N TRP A 79 14.33 2.95 10.91
CA TRP A 79 13.14 2.10 10.81
C TRP A 79 12.95 1.40 9.44
N ASN A 80 13.96 1.45 8.56
CA ASN A 80 13.83 0.99 7.17
C ASN A 80 14.31 -0.43 6.89
N ILE A 81 14.34 -1.28 7.88
CA ILE A 81 14.73 -2.69 7.70
C ILE A 81 13.80 -3.41 6.71
N LEU A 82 12.53 -3.03 6.68
CA LEU A 82 11.52 -3.65 5.80
C LEU A 82 11.21 -2.83 4.54
N CYS A 83 11.92 -1.72 4.32
CA CYS A 83 11.68 -0.83 3.19
C CYS A 83 13.02 -0.46 2.50
N PRO A 84 13.62 -1.41 1.74
CA PRO A 84 14.92 -1.21 1.12
C PRO A 84 14.94 0.03 0.22
N TYR A 85 15.95 0.88 0.43
CA TYR A 85 16.19 2.06 -0.38
C TYR A 85 16.88 1.68 -1.71
N PRO A 86 16.58 2.36 -2.84
CA PRO A 86 15.64 3.48 -3.00
C PRO A 86 14.19 3.07 -3.31
N ASP A 87 13.94 1.83 -3.72
CA ASP A 87 12.68 1.43 -4.36
C ASP A 87 11.50 1.35 -3.38
N GLY A 88 11.73 0.93 -2.13
CA GLY A 88 10.70 0.87 -1.11
C GLY A 88 10.10 2.26 -0.80
N PRO A 89 10.90 3.27 -0.38
CA PRO A 89 10.41 4.63 -0.17
C PRO A 89 9.79 5.26 -1.41
N LEU A 90 10.32 4.98 -2.61
CA LEU A 90 9.74 5.45 -3.87
C LEU A 90 8.34 4.86 -4.09
N THR A 91 8.15 3.59 -3.76
CA THR A 91 6.85 2.92 -3.79
C THR A 91 5.82 3.64 -2.93
N PHE A 92 6.16 3.97 -1.68
CA PHE A 92 5.24 4.68 -0.78
C PHE A 92 4.96 6.11 -1.25
N LYS A 93 5.95 6.83 -1.75
CA LYS A 93 5.76 8.16 -2.34
C LYS A 93 4.79 8.10 -3.53
N THR A 94 4.94 7.10 -4.39
CA THR A 94 4.08 6.88 -5.55
C THR A 94 2.66 6.53 -5.14
N ALA A 95 2.49 5.62 -4.16
CA ALA A 95 1.20 5.25 -3.60
C ALA A 95 0.49 6.45 -2.94
N SER A 96 1.21 7.25 -2.15
CA SER A 96 0.68 8.47 -1.54
C SER A 96 0.23 9.49 -2.58
N THR A 97 1.00 9.65 -3.67
CA THR A 97 0.62 10.53 -4.79
C THR A 97 -0.68 10.08 -5.43
N ALA A 98 -0.85 8.78 -5.68
CA ALA A 98 -2.09 8.23 -6.23
C ALA A 98 -3.28 8.46 -5.29
N LEU A 99 -3.12 8.24 -3.99
CA LEU A 99 -4.15 8.51 -2.99
C LEU A 99 -4.53 10.00 -2.92
N CYS A 100 -3.57 10.91 -3.06
CA CYS A 100 -3.86 12.35 -3.13
C CYS A 100 -4.70 12.69 -4.38
N ILE A 101 -4.37 12.12 -5.55
CA ILE A 101 -5.20 12.26 -6.76
C ILE A 101 -6.63 11.76 -6.49
N ALA A 102 -6.77 10.56 -5.92
CA ALA A 102 -8.08 9.98 -5.63
C ALA A 102 -8.90 10.89 -4.69
N GLY A 103 -8.27 11.39 -3.61
CA GLY A 103 -8.90 12.31 -2.66
C GLY A 103 -9.32 13.65 -3.30
N LEU A 104 -8.44 14.27 -4.10
CA LEU A 104 -8.76 15.50 -4.83
C LEU A 104 -9.88 15.27 -5.86
N ASN A 105 -9.84 14.15 -6.58
CA ASN A 105 -10.86 13.79 -7.56
C ASN A 105 -12.23 13.51 -6.92
N ALA A 106 -12.27 12.96 -5.71
CA ALA A 106 -13.51 12.74 -4.96
C ALA A 106 -14.03 14.00 -4.26
N SER A 107 -13.20 15.04 -4.10
CA SER A 107 -13.56 16.27 -3.43
C SER A 107 -14.67 17.03 -4.18
N PRO A 108 -15.59 17.71 -3.47
CA PRO A 108 -16.52 18.67 -4.08
C PRO A 108 -15.82 19.79 -4.86
N LEU A 109 -14.55 20.06 -4.55
CA LEU A 109 -13.73 21.11 -5.15
C LEU A 109 -12.91 20.61 -6.35
N HIS A 110 -13.14 19.37 -6.80
CA HIS A 110 -12.36 18.75 -7.88
C HIS A 110 -12.34 19.54 -9.19
N HIS A 111 -13.36 20.36 -9.44
CA HIS A 111 -13.50 21.15 -10.66
C HIS A 111 -12.71 22.47 -10.64
N GLU A 112 -12.14 22.86 -9.50
CA GLU A 112 -11.36 24.10 -9.40
C GLU A 112 -10.09 24.02 -10.25
N PRO A 113 -9.74 25.10 -11.00
CA PRO A 113 -8.56 25.07 -11.89
C PRO A 113 -7.27 24.66 -11.19
N ALA A 114 -7.02 25.17 -9.99
CA ALA A 114 -5.81 24.81 -9.21
C ALA A 114 -5.79 23.33 -8.81
N VAL A 115 -6.94 22.74 -8.52
CA VAL A 115 -7.06 21.31 -8.19
C VAL A 115 -6.83 20.47 -9.44
N GLN A 116 -7.42 20.84 -10.58
CA GLN A 116 -7.21 20.17 -11.85
C GLN A 116 -5.73 20.20 -12.27
N GLU A 117 -5.08 21.35 -12.16
CA GLU A 117 -3.66 21.51 -12.46
C GLU A 117 -2.78 20.64 -11.55
N ALA A 118 -3.06 20.62 -10.24
CA ALA A 118 -2.33 19.80 -9.29
C ALA A 118 -2.48 18.30 -9.61
N MET A 119 -3.70 17.85 -9.94
CA MET A 119 -3.94 16.45 -10.36
C MET A 119 -3.20 16.13 -11.66
N THR A 120 -3.21 17.01 -12.65
CA THR A 120 -2.50 16.81 -13.92
C THR A 120 -0.99 16.65 -13.71
N ARG A 121 -0.36 17.51 -12.88
CA ARG A 121 1.07 17.35 -12.55
C ARG A 121 1.36 16.02 -11.86
N ALA A 122 0.47 15.57 -10.98
CA ALA A 122 0.61 14.30 -10.28
C ALA A 122 0.43 13.10 -11.21
N GLU A 123 -0.53 13.16 -12.13
CA GLU A 123 -0.72 12.15 -13.17
C GLU A 123 0.54 12.02 -14.04
N ASP A 124 1.13 13.16 -14.44
CA ASP A 124 2.38 13.16 -15.21
C ASP A 124 3.54 12.54 -14.42
N TYR A 125 3.63 12.82 -13.12
CA TYR A 125 4.60 12.16 -12.25
C TYR A 125 4.40 10.64 -12.25
N LEU A 126 3.18 10.16 -12.07
CA LEU A 126 2.87 8.72 -12.05
C LEU A 126 3.16 8.05 -13.40
N ILE A 127 2.74 8.66 -14.51
CA ILE A 127 3.00 8.14 -15.87
C ILE A 127 4.51 7.97 -16.11
N ARG A 128 5.33 8.92 -15.66
CA ARG A 128 6.80 8.83 -15.80
C ARG A 128 7.44 7.83 -14.84
N THR A 129 6.90 7.66 -13.63
CA THR A 129 7.54 6.88 -12.57
C THR A 129 7.18 5.40 -12.63
N MET A 130 5.92 5.08 -12.93
CA MET A 130 5.42 3.70 -12.86
C MET A 130 6.17 2.68 -13.73
N PRO A 131 6.63 3.01 -14.95
CA PRO A 131 7.41 2.06 -15.75
C PRO A 131 8.74 1.65 -15.12
N HIS A 132 9.27 2.47 -14.21
CA HIS A 132 10.56 2.27 -13.57
C HIS A 132 10.47 1.76 -12.13
N LEU A 133 9.25 1.64 -11.58
CA LEU A 133 9.04 1.19 -10.22
C LEU A 133 9.38 -0.30 -10.11
N LYS A 134 10.28 -0.63 -9.18
CA LYS A 134 10.77 -1.99 -8.93
C LYS A 134 10.40 -2.45 -7.53
N ARG A 135 10.56 -3.75 -7.29
CA ARG A 135 10.52 -4.33 -5.94
C ARG A 135 11.67 -3.76 -5.12
N GLY A 136 11.44 -3.53 -3.84
CA GLY A 136 12.48 -3.10 -2.91
C GLY A 136 13.59 -4.15 -2.74
N ASP A 137 13.22 -5.43 -2.65
CA ASP A 137 14.11 -6.59 -2.68
C ASP A 137 13.36 -7.86 -3.15
N ALA A 138 14.03 -9.01 -3.09
CA ALA A 138 13.46 -10.29 -3.54
C ALA A 138 12.27 -10.75 -2.70
N LEU A 139 12.16 -10.33 -1.44
CA LEU A 139 11.14 -10.79 -0.50
C LEU A 139 10.00 -9.78 -0.30
N CYS A 140 10.25 -8.46 -0.57
CA CYS A 140 9.29 -7.41 -0.28
C CYS A 140 8.57 -6.92 -1.54
N VAL A 141 7.27 -7.17 -1.64
CA VAL A 141 6.41 -6.77 -2.77
C VAL A 141 5.56 -5.52 -2.46
N TYR A 142 6.10 -4.56 -1.70
CA TYR A 142 5.38 -3.32 -1.37
C TYR A 142 4.95 -2.51 -2.60
N ASN A 143 5.61 -2.68 -3.74
CA ASN A 143 5.21 -2.06 -5.00
C ASN A 143 3.79 -2.45 -5.44
N THR A 144 3.23 -3.55 -4.95
CA THR A 144 1.81 -3.91 -5.15
C THR A 144 0.88 -2.76 -4.73
N TRP A 145 1.17 -2.08 -3.63
CA TRP A 145 0.39 -0.94 -3.15
C TRP A 145 0.39 0.22 -4.15
N ALA A 146 1.58 0.56 -4.68
CA ALA A 146 1.67 1.62 -5.68
C ALA A 146 0.87 1.25 -6.94
N HIS A 147 1.02 0.02 -7.44
CA HIS A 147 0.26 -0.45 -8.61
C HIS A 147 -1.24 -0.41 -8.37
N THR A 148 -1.72 -0.84 -7.19
CA THR A 148 -3.14 -0.83 -6.84
C THR A 148 -3.72 0.60 -6.78
N TYR A 149 -3.07 1.50 -6.03
CA TYR A 149 -3.57 2.86 -5.88
C TYR A 149 -3.45 3.67 -7.17
N VAL A 150 -2.42 3.44 -7.99
CA VAL A 150 -2.29 4.10 -9.29
C VAL A 150 -3.35 3.59 -10.27
N LEU A 151 -3.65 2.28 -10.28
CA LEU A 151 -4.75 1.74 -11.08
C LEU A 151 -6.06 2.43 -10.74
N ASP A 152 -6.38 2.53 -9.45
CA ASP A 152 -7.61 3.16 -8.99
C ASP A 152 -7.67 4.65 -9.36
N ALA A 153 -6.65 5.42 -9.01
CA ALA A 153 -6.59 6.86 -9.29
C ALA A 153 -6.69 7.16 -10.79
N MET A 154 -5.95 6.45 -11.65
CA MET A 154 -5.97 6.67 -13.10
C MET A 154 -7.32 6.28 -13.70
N SER A 155 -7.94 5.21 -13.21
CA SER A 155 -9.27 4.78 -13.68
C SER A 155 -10.34 5.79 -13.32
N MET A 156 -10.35 6.28 -12.06
CA MET A 156 -11.29 7.30 -11.60
C MET A 156 -11.14 8.63 -12.35
N ARG A 157 -9.92 9.03 -12.65
CA ARG A 157 -9.63 10.25 -13.43
C ARG A 157 -10.05 10.08 -14.89
N ALA A 158 -9.70 8.96 -15.52
CA ALA A 158 -10.10 8.68 -16.91
C ALA A 158 -11.62 8.71 -17.07
N ALA A 159 -12.39 8.19 -16.11
CA ALA A 159 -13.84 8.18 -16.14
C ALA A 159 -14.49 9.59 -16.20
N ARG A 160 -13.73 10.65 -15.88
CA ARG A 160 -14.20 12.06 -15.95
C ARG A 160 -13.76 12.79 -17.21
N LEU A 161 -13.04 12.14 -18.10
CA LEU A 161 -12.50 12.75 -19.31
C LEU A 161 -13.26 12.27 -20.55
N ALA A 162 -13.22 13.08 -21.61
CA ALA A 162 -13.77 12.68 -22.91
C ALA A 162 -12.98 11.48 -23.45
N PRO A 163 -13.65 10.38 -23.88
CA PRO A 163 -13.01 9.13 -24.31
C PRO A 163 -12.06 9.26 -25.50
N ASP A 164 -12.22 10.29 -26.32
CA ASP A 164 -11.40 10.61 -27.47
C ASP A 164 -10.21 11.52 -27.16
N SER A 165 -10.15 12.08 -25.94
CA SER A 165 -9.06 12.97 -25.54
C SER A 165 -7.72 12.22 -25.42
N LEU A 166 -6.62 12.93 -25.70
CA LEU A 166 -5.28 12.40 -25.53
C LEU A 166 -5.06 11.96 -24.06
N ARG A 167 -5.49 12.81 -23.13
CA ARG A 167 -5.31 12.55 -21.69
C ARG A 167 -6.04 11.30 -21.24
N TYR A 168 -7.27 11.07 -21.70
CA TYR A 168 -7.99 9.82 -21.43
C TYR A 168 -7.17 8.59 -21.85
N ARG A 169 -6.58 8.64 -23.07
CA ARG A 169 -5.78 7.52 -23.58
C ARG A 169 -4.53 7.26 -22.75
N GLU A 170 -3.82 8.33 -22.34
CA GLU A 170 -2.63 8.23 -21.48
C GLU A 170 -2.97 7.60 -20.12
N LEU A 171 -4.02 8.09 -19.45
CA LEU A 171 -4.43 7.56 -18.15
C LEU A 171 -4.90 6.10 -18.25
N LYS A 172 -5.65 5.78 -19.31
CA LYS A 172 -6.11 4.41 -19.56
C LYS A 172 -4.97 3.45 -19.83
N GLU A 173 -3.95 3.86 -20.56
CA GLU A 173 -2.77 3.04 -20.81
C GLU A 173 -1.96 2.84 -19.52
N CYS A 174 -1.77 3.90 -18.76
CA CYS A 174 -1.16 3.80 -17.43
C CYS A 174 -1.93 2.82 -16.55
N ALA A 175 -3.26 2.90 -16.46
CA ALA A 175 -4.09 1.97 -15.69
C ALA A 175 -3.94 0.51 -16.18
N ARG A 176 -3.98 0.26 -17.48
CA ARG A 176 -3.80 -1.08 -18.07
C ARG A 176 -2.45 -1.69 -17.73
N SER A 177 -1.39 -0.90 -17.75
CA SER A 177 -0.06 -1.37 -17.38
C SER A 177 0.00 -1.82 -15.92
N GLN A 178 -0.78 -1.19 -15.02
CA GLN A 178 -0.87 -1.62 -13.62
C GLN A 178 -1.60 -2.96 -13.47
N VAL A 179 -2.67 -3.20 -14.23
CA VAL A 179 -3.36 -4.51 -14.24
C VAL A 179 -2.38 -5.62 -14.61
N LYS A 180 -1.57 -5.40 -15.65
CA LYS A 180 -0.54 -6.37 -16.04
C LYS A 180 0.45 -6.63 -14.90
N LYS A 181 0.96 -5.58 -14.26
CA LYS A 181 1.88 -5.69 -13.13
C LYS A 181 1.27 -6.40 -11.92
N LEU A 182 0.02 -6.09 -11.59
CA LEU A 182 -0.68 -6.77 -10.49
C LEU A 182 -0.87 -8.26 -10.79
N ASN A 183 -1.17 -8.64 -12.03
CA ASN A 183 -1.26 -10.05 -12.41
C ASN A 183 0.10 -10.77 -12.28
N GLU A 184 1.20 -10.10 -12.61
CA GLU A 184 2.57 -10.64 -12.43
C GLU A 184 2.94 -10.80 -10.93
N LEU A 185 2.34 -10.02 -10.04
CA LEU A 185 2.60 -10.02 -8.60
C LEU A 185 1.58 -10.86 -7.80
N ALA A 186 0.57 -11.42 -8.44
CA ALA A 186 -0.42 -12.26 -7.78
C ALA A 186 0.24 -13.57 -7.31
N SER A 187 -0.10 -14.00 -6.09
CA SER A 187 0.39 -15.26 -5.55
C SER A 187 -0.31 -16.46 -6.21
N ALA A 188 0.34 -17.62 -6.21
CA ALA A 188 -0.24 -18.87 -6.72
C ALA A 188 -1.51 -19.28 -5.95
N MET A 189 -1.67 -18.83 -4.71
CA MET A 189 -2.85 -19.08 -3.88
C MET A 189 -3.96 -18.06 -4.10
N GLY A 190 -3.76 -17.09 -4.98
CA GLY A 190 -4.64 -15.94 -5.20
C GLY A 190 -4.32 -14.77 -4.26
N GLY A 191 -4.72 -13.56 -4.68
CA GLY A 191 -4.49 -12.32 -3.93
C GLY A 191 -3.04 -11.83 -3.96
N TRP A 192 -2.75 -10.85 -3.10
CA TRP A 192 -1.46 -10.16 -3.03
C TRP A 192 -1.01 -10.05 -1.58
N GLY A 193 0.21 -10.48 -1.29
CA GLY A 193 0.84 -10.39 0.02
C GLY A 193 1.97 -9.36 0.05
N TYR A 194 2.58 -9.21 1.23
CA TYR A 194 3.78 -8.40 1.40
C TYR A 194 5.06 -9.18 1.05
N LEU A 195 5.02 -10.48 1.22
CA LEU A 195 6.13 -11.41 1.02
C LEU A 195 5.72 -12.44 -0.03
N THR A 196 6.63 -12.84 -0.85
CA THR A 196 6.48 -13.94 -1.83
C THR A 196 7.39 -15.11 -1.46
#